data_59cadba93709217fac3ca871ce57c2a7
#
_entry.id   59cadba93709217fac3ca871ce57c2a7
#
_cell.length_a   1.000
_cell.length_b   1.000
_cell.length_c   1.000
_cell.angle_alpha   90.00
_cell.angle_beta   90.00
_cell.angle_gamma   90.00
#
_symmetry.space_group_name_H-M   'P 1'
#
loop_
_entity.id
_entity.type
_entity.pdbx_description
1 polymer ?
#
loop_
_entity_poly.entity_id
_entity_poly.type
_entity_poly.pdbx_seq_one_letter_code
_entity_poly.pdbx_strand_id
1 'polypeptide(L)'
;INTFNYRNWELNLNFSYNLGAHVKTDPTYYIADPDPGRNMNRDILDRWTPENKNGKFPALTSLNTNPADYYLFSTRRDLYKSLDIWVKKLSYIRLQNIRLAYHFPSEWLHKLNIGGATVGLEARNLFVFGSSYKNYMDPESMSNLYSTPVPKSVTFNLSLNF
;
A
#
# COMPACT_ATOMS: atom_id res chain seq x y z
N ILE A 1 -17.43 -5.96 -8.84
CA ILE A 1 -17.61 -4.81 -9.76
C ILE A 1 -19.04 -4.34 -9.62
N ASN A 2 -19.24 -3.05 -9.42
CA ASN A 2 -20.56 -2.43 -9.38
C ASN A 2 -20.68 -1.49 -10.57
N THR A 3 -21.74 -1.65 -11.37
CA THR A 3 -22.02 -0.82 -12.53
C THR A 3 -23.33 -0.06 -12.31
N PHE A 4 -23.29 1.25 -12.47
CA PHE A 4 -24.43 2.14 -12.36
C PHE A 4 -24.65 2.83 -13.70
N ASN A 5 -25.85 2.70 -14.25
CA ASN A 5 -26.21 3.32 -15.52
C ASN A 5 -27.30 4.38 -15.25
N TYR A 6 -27.06 5.57 -15.77
CA TYR A 6 -28.04 6.64 -15.75
C TYR A 6 -28.04 7.40 -17.09
N ARG A 7 -29.11 7.24 -17.87
CA ARG A 7 -29.20 7.76 -19.23
C ARG A 7 -28.00 7.27 -20.05
N ASN A 8 -27.19 8.22 -20.52
CA ASN A 8 -25.99 7.96 -21.35
C ASN A 8 -24.71 7.82 -20.51
N TRP A 9 -24.80 7.86 -19.19
CA TRP A 9 -23.66 7.71 -18.28
C TRP A 9 -23.56 6.30 -17.73
N GLU A 10 -22.36 5.79 -17.72
CA GLU A 10 -21.99 4.53 -17.08
C GLU A 10 -20.89 4.77 -16.06
N LEU A 11 -21.13 4.41 -14.80
CA LEU A 11 -20.15 4.44 -13.72
C LEU A 11 -19.84 3.02 -13.28
N ASN A 12 -18.57 2.62 -13.40
CA ASN A 12 -18.06 1.36 -12.90
C ASN A 12 -17.16 1.59 -11.70
N LEU A 13 -17.42 0.85 -10.62
CA LEU A 13 -16.60 0.84 -9.39
C LEU A 13 -16.14 -0.58 -9.10
N ASN A 14 -14.83 -0.73 -8.89
CA ASN A 14 -14.26 -1.99 -8.46
C ASN A 14 -13.47 -1.80 -7.17
N PHE A 15 -13.85 -2.56 -6.14
CA PHE A 15 -13.18 -2.58 -4.85
C PHE A 15 -12.53 -3.94 -4.62
N SER A 16 -11.32 -3.92 -4.08
CA SER A 16 -10.72 -5.08 -3.41
C SER A 16 -10.68 -4.84 -1.91
N TYR A 17 -10.71 -5.91 -1.16
CA TYR A 17 -10.59 -5.84 0.29
C TYR A 17 -9.81 -7.03 0.82
N ASN A 18 -9.13 -6.80 1.92
CA ASN A 18 -8.52 -7.82 2.73
C ASN A 18 -8.91 -7.57 4.19
N LEU A 19 -9.50 -8.57 4.83
CA LEU A 19 -10.02 -8.43 6.19
C LEU A 19 -9.39 -9.49 7.09
N GLY A 20 -8.63 -9.03 8.10
CA GLY A 20 -8.11 -9.87 9.16
C GLY A 20 -6.89 -10.71 8.81
N ALA A 21 -6.29 -10.56 7.64
CA ALA A 21 -5.02 -11.21 7.32
C ALA A 21 -3.88 -10.70 8.22
N HIS A 22 -2.85 -11.51 8.34
CA HIS A 22 -1.60 -11.13 8.97
C HIS A 22 -0.48 -11.25 7.95
N VAL A 23 0.39 -10.28 7.91
CA VAL A 23 1.55 -10.26 7.03
C VAL A 23 2.81 -10.10 7.87
N LYS A 24 3.82 -10.88 7.53
CA LYS A 24 5.16 -10.69 8.07
C LYS A 24 5.88 -9.67 7.23
N THR A 25 6.31 -8.59 7.86
CA THR A 25 7.11 -7.54 7.20
C THR A 25 8.59 -7.78 7.45
N ASP A 26 9.43 -7.19 6.62
CA ASP A 26 10.85 -7.07 6.98
C ASP A 26 11.02 -6.16 8.20
N PRO A 27 12.08 -6.37 9.00
CA PRO A 27 12.46 -5.44 10.06
C PRO A 27 12.70 -4.03 9.49
N THR A 28 12.10 -3.03 10.11
CA THR A 28 12.27 -1.64 9.71
C THR A 28 13.63 -1.05 10.12
N TYR A 29 14.30 -1.68 11.06
CA TYR A 29 15.69 -1.40 11.46
C TYR A 29 16.28 -2.63 12.18
N TYR A 30 17.60 -2.67 12.29
CA TYR A 30 18.32 -3.69 13.04
C TYR A 30 18.90 -3.07 14.33
N ILE A 31 18.75 -3.79 15.44
CA ILE A 31 19.10 -3.27 16.76
C ILE A 31 20.61 -3.29 17.04
N ALA A 32 21.35 -4.17 16.35
CA ALA A 32 22.79 -4.37 16.58
C ALA A 32 23.69 -3.50 15.70
N ASP A 33 23.16 -2.96 14.61
CA ASP A 33 23.95 -2.17 13.66
C ASP A 33 23.20 -0.89 13.25
N PRO A 34 22.91 0.01 14.19
CA PRO A 34 22.38 1.31 13.83
C PRO A 34 23.47 2.10 13.08
N ASP A 35 23.20 2.49 11.85
CA ASP A 35 24.09 3.36 11.11
C ASP A 35 23.79 4.83 11.46
N PRO A 36 24.64 5.52 12.21
CA PRO A 36 24.37 6.87 12.67
C PRO A 36 24.36 7.91 11.54
N GLY A 37 24.84 7.55 10.35
CA GLY A 37 24.88 8.43 9.19
C GLY A 37 23.69 8.29 8.26
N ARG A 38 22.73 7.38 8.52
CA ARG A 38 21.59 7.12 7.64
C ARG A 38 20.26 7.51 8.26
N ASN A 39 19.34 7.89 7.40
CA ASN A 39 17.95 8.03 7.80
C ASN A 39 17.40 6.66 8.19
N MET A 40 16.84 6.57 9.38
CA MET A 40 16.23 5.36 9.91
C MET A 40 14.71 5.42 9.85
N ASN A 41 14.08 4.26 9.84
CA ASN A 41 12.62 4.19 9.90
C ASN A 41 12.12 4.79 11.22
N ARG A 42 10.97 5.44 11.16
CA ARG A 42 10.32 6.08 12.31
C ARG A 42 10.03 5.12 13.47
N ASP A 43 9.90 3.84 13.22
CA ASP A 43 9.67 2.80 14.25
C ASP A 43 10.75 2.80 15.34
N ILE A 44 11.97 3.25 15.01
CA ILE A 44 13.05 3.38 15.99
C ILE A 44 12.73 4.34 17.12
N LEU A 45 11.81 5.29 16.92
CA LEU A 45 11.38 6.23 17.95
C LEU A 45 10.50 5.57 19.02
N ASP A 46 9.82 4.46 18.65
CA ASP A 46 8.97 3.67 19.56
C ASP A 46 9.73 2.45 20.14
N ARG A 47 11.06 2.51 20.19
CA ARG A 47 11.89 1.50 20.85
C ARG A 47 11.85 1.64 22.35
N TRP A 48 12.14 0.55 23.03
CA TRP A 48 12.36 0.58 24.47
C TRP A 48 13.58 1.47 24.82
N THR A 49 13.40 2.37 25.78
CA THR A 49 14.46 3.16 26.43
C THR A 49 14.11 3.30 27.89
N PRO A 50 15.04 3.71 28.78
CA PRO A 50 14.72 3.99 30.19
C PRO A 50 13.56 4.99 30.35
N GLU A 51 13.40 5.92 29.42
CA GLU A 51 12.35 6.94 29.39
C GLU A 51 11.07 6.43 28.72
N ASN A 52 11.17 5.46 27.79
CA ASN A 52 10.06 4.84 27.10
C ASN A 52 9.99 3.31 27.35
N LYS A 53 9.64 2.94 28.58
CA LYS A 53 9.57 1.53 29.00
C LYS A 53 8.48 0.72 28.30
N ASN A 54 7.49 1.38 27.71
CA ASN A 54 6.40 0.76 26.96
C ASN A 54 6.64 0.75 25.45
N GLY A 55 7.84 1.06 24.99
CA GLY A 55 8.21 0.99 23.57
C GLY A 55 7.93 -0.38 22.99
N LYS A 56 7.36 -0.40 21.80
CA LYS A 56 6.94 -1.65 21.11
C LYS A 56 8.11 -2.41 20.49
N PHE A 57 9.22 -1.74 20.29
CA PHE A 57 10.40 -2.31 19.64
C PHE A 57 11.54 -2.49 20.64
N PRO A 58 12.45 -3.45 20.42
CA PRO A 58 13.59 -3.69 21.27
C PRO A 58 14.52 -2.48 21.38
N ALA A 59 15.22 -2.37 22.48
CA ALA A 59 16.29 -1.40 22.65
C ALA A 59 17.41 -1.61 21.62
N LEU A 60 18.07 -0.52 21.25
CA LEU A 60 19.32 -0.63 20.51
C LEU A 60 20.39 -1.26 21.39
N THR A 61 21.23 -2.08 20.79
CA THR A 61 22.35 -2.70 21.48
C THR A 61 23.66 -2.36 20.77
N SER A 62 24.73 -2.33 21.52
CA SER A 62 26.08 -2.15 20.98
C SER A 62 27.05 -3.09 21.69
N LEU A 63 28.24 -3.24 21.11
CA LEU A 63 29.31 -4.05 21.71
C LEU A 63 29.64 -3.61 23.14
N ASN A 64 29.52 -2.30 23.42
CA ASN A 64 29.85 -1.73 24.73
C ASN A 64 28.71 -1.84 25.76
N THR A 65 27.46 -1.86 25.32
CA THR A 65 26.30 -1.87 26.21
C THR A 65 25.80 -3.27 26.53
N ASN A 66 25.75 -4.14 25.55
CA ASN A 66 25.35 -5.53 25.70
C ASN A 66 26.03 -6.41 24.61
N PRO A 67 27.24 -6.90 24.87
CA PRO A 67 27.98 -7.69 23.89
C PRO A 67 27.23 -8.96 23.44
N ALA A 68 26.53 -9.64 24.34
CA ALA A 68 25.83 -10.87 24.01
C ALA A 68 24.71 -10.64 22.99
N ASP A 69 23.86 -9.65 23.23
CA ASP A 69 22.78 -9.30 22.30
C ASP A 69 23.35 -8.72 21.00
N TYR A 70 24.41 -7.92 21.09
CA TYR A 70 25.09 -7.39 19.89
C TYR A 70 25.54 -8.53 18.98
N TYR A 71 26.29 -9.50 19.49
CA TYR A 71 26.74 -10.63 18.69
C TYR A 71 25.61 -11.51 18.21
N LEU A 72 24.58 -11.75 19.04
CA LEU A 72 23.43 -12.54 18.64
C LEU A 72 22.73 -11.92 17.45
N PHE A 73 22.38 -10.65 17.49
CA PHE A 73 21.57 -10.00 16.46
C PHE A 73 22.39 -9.48 15.27
N SER A 74 23.70 -9.22 15.41
CA SER A 74 24.54 -8.87 14.28
C SER A 74 24.87 -10.10 13.41
N THR A 75 25.07 -11.27 14.02
CA THR A 75 25.39 -12.52 13.32
C THR A 75 24.14 -13.32 12.94
N ARG A 76 23.07 -13.22 13.71
CA ARG A 76 21.81 -13.97 13.56
C ARG A 76 20.65 -13.05 13.20
N ARG A 77 20.81 -12.29 12.13
CA ARG A 77 19.73 -11.42 11.60
C ARG A 77 18.46 -12.18 11.23
N ASP A 78 18.58 -13.47 10.92
CA ASP A 78 17.47 -14.38 10.70
C ASP A 78 16.56 -14.52 11.95
N LEU A 79 17.15 -14.58 13.15
CA LEU A 79 16.37 -14.61 14.39
C LEU A 79 15.60 -13.29 14.60
N TYR A 80 16.25 -12.15 14.38
CA TYR A 80 15.59 -10.85 14.51
C TYR A 80 14.43 -10.70 13.52
N LYS A 81 14.61 -11.16 12.29
CA LYS A 81 13.54 -11.21 11.29
C LYS A 81 12.39 -12.14 11.70
N SER A 82 12.64 -13.11 12.58
CA SER A 82 11.64 -14.11 12.97
C SER A 82 10.77 -13.67 14.14
N LEU A 83 11.06 -12.53 14.76
CA LEU A 83 10.27 -12.00 15.88
C LEU A 83 8.83 -11.67 15.43
N ASP A 84 7.90 -11.89 16.33
CA ASP A 84 6.47 -11.63 16.14
C ASP A 84 6.13 -10.14 16.02
N ILE A 85 7.00 -9.27 16.53
CA ILE A 85 6.87 -7.80 16.37
C ILE A 85 6.77 -7.37 14.91
N TRP A 86 7.26 -8.20 13.97
CA TRP A 86 7.17 -7.96 12.52
C TRP A 86 5.91 -8.56 11.88
N VAL A 87 5.09 -9.26 12.65
CA VAL A 87 3.79 -9.75 12.18
C VAL A 87 2.75 -8.65 12.41
N LYS A 88 2.19 -8.13 11.33
CA LYS A 88 1.22 -7.03 11.36
C LYS A 88 -0.13 -7.51 10.87
N LYS A 89 -1.19 -7.10 11.58
CA LYS A 89 -2.56 -7.29 11.09
C LYS A 89 -2.76 -6.41 9.86
N LEU A 90 -3.28 -7.00 8.81
CA LEU A 90 -3.54 -6.34 7.54
C LEU A 90 -5.04 -6.39 7.24
N SER A 91 -5.70 -5.25 7.30
CA SER A 91 -7.06 -5.07 6.83
C SER A 91 -7.12 -3.76 6.06
N TYR A 92 -7.72 -3.78 4.88
CA TYR A 92 -7.91 -2.59 4.06
C TYR A 92 -9.00 -2.81 3.03
N ILE A 93 -9.51 -1.72 2.50
CA ILE A 93 -10.36 -1.67 1.31
C ILE A 93 -9.69 -0.74 0.31
N ARG A 94 -9.52 -1.19 -0.92
CA ARG A 94 -8.93 -0.39 -2.01
C ARG A 94 -9.97 -0.15 -3.09
N LEU A 95 -10.09 1.11 -3.53
CA LEU A 95 -10.75 1.43 -4.79
C LEU A 95 -9.75 1.13 -5.92
N GLN A 96 -9.88 -0.08 -6.50
CA GLN A 96 -8.98 -0.53 -7.57
C GLN A 96 -9.21 0.19 -8.87
N ASN A 97 -10.50 0.42 -9.21
CA ASN A 97 -10.86 1.04 -10.47
C ASN A 97 -12.14 1.85 -10.28
N ILE A 98 -12.14 3.05 -10.83
CA ILE A 98 -13.30 3.86 -11.11
C ILE A 98 -13.26 4.27 -12.58
N ARG A 99 -14.33 3.96 -13.31
CA ARG A 99 -14.49 4.36 -14.71
C ARG A 99 -15.81 5.07 -14.87
N LEU A 100 -15.76 6.28 -15.41
CA LEU A 100 -16.92 7.03 -15.84
C LEU A 100 -16.91 7.10 -17.38
N ALA A 101 -17.96 6.64 -18.00
CA ALA A 101 -18.10 6.68 -19.45
C ALA A 101 -19.40 7.41 -19.84
N TYR A 102 -19.34 8.07 -20.98
CA TYR A 102 -20.48 8.70 -21.61
C TYR A 102 -20.65 8.14 -23.04
N HIS A 103 -21.84 7.59 -23.31
CA HIS A 103 -22.24 7.08 -24.60
C HIS A 103 -23.00 8.17 -25.35
N PHE A 104 -22.48 8.59 -26.47
CA PHE A 104 -23.13 9.64 -27.27
C PHE A 104 -24.42 9.12 -27.89
N PRO A 105 -25.52 9.92 -27.83
CA PRO A 105 -26.77 9.56 -28.50
C PRO A 105 -26.57 9.37 -30.02
N SER A 106 -27.20 8.36 -30.58
CA SER A 106 -27.13 8.05 -32.01
C SER A 106 -27.57 9.22 -32.91
N GLU A 107 -28.54 10.02 -32.44
CA GLU A 107 -29.04 11.21 -33.12
C GLU A 107 -27.95 12.25 -33.45
N TRP A 108 -26.93 12.35 -32.59
CA TRP A 108 -25.81 13.27 -32.80
C TRP A 108 -24.79 12.70 -33.80
N LEU A 109 -24.67 11.37 -33.84
CA LEU A 109 -23.64 10.65 -34.57
C LEU A 109 -24.03 10.36 -36.02
N HIS A 110 -25.31 10.21 -36.29
CA HIS A 110 -25.81 9.95 -37.66
C HIS A 110 -25.41 11.03 -38.66
N LYS A 111 -25.33 12.30 -38.21
CA LYS A 111 -24.88 13.39 -39.09
C LYS A 111 -23.41 13.28 -39.51
N LEU A 112 -22.64 12.48 -38.78
CA LEU A 112 -21.18 12.28 -39.00
C LEU A 112 -20.88 10.91 -39.61
N ASN A 113 -21.90 10.12 -39.95
CA ASN A 113 -21.77 8.72 -40.37
C ASN A 113 -20.99 7.84 -39.37
N ILE A 114 -21.13 8.14 -38.09
CA ILE A 114 -20.54 7.38 -37.00
C ILE A 114 -21.63 6.49 -36.38
N GLY A 115 -21.36 5.17 -36.33
CA GLY A 115 -22.31 4.18 -35.78
C GLY A 115 -22.42 4.23 -34.26
N GLY A 116 -21.34 4.67 -33.56
CA GLY A 116 -21.32 4.80 -32.11
C GLY A 116 -20.08 5.54 -31.61
N ALA A 117 -20.21 6.28 -30.52
CA ALA A 117 -19.09 6.95 -29.87
C ALA A 117 -19.22 6.87 -28.34
N THR A 118 -18.12 6.62 -27.69
CA THR A 118 -18.03 6.58 -26.22
C THR A 118 -16.76 7.28 -25.77
N VAL A 119 -16.88 8.17 -24.80
CA VAL A 119 -15.75 8.77 -24.12
C VAL A 119 -15.74 8.28 -22.67
N GLY A 120 -14.57 7.96 -22.14
CA GLY A 120 -14.41 7.46 -20.80
C GLY A 120 -13.17 7.99 -20.10
N LEU A 121 -13.28 8.17 -18.80
CA LEU A 121 -12.18 8.43 -17.89
C LEU A 121 -12.10 7.29 -16.91
N GLU A 122 -10.94 6.66 -16.82
CA GLU A 122 -10.67 5.57 -15.89
C GLU A 122 -9.52 5.95 -14.97
N ALA A 123 -9.71 5.72 -13.68
CA ALA A 123 -8.63 5.90 -12.71
C ALA A 123 -8.46 4.63 -11.87
N ARG A 124 -7.21 4.25 -11.63
CA ARG A 124 -6.85 3.03 -10.91
C ARG A 124 -6.07 3.33 -9.64
N ASN A 125 -6.33 2.52 -8.62
CA ASN A 125 -5.61 2.51 -7.34
C ASN A 125 -5.61 3.87 -6.62
N LEU A 126 -6.68 4.66 -6.75
CA LEU A 126 -6.73 6.03 -6.23
C LEU A 126 -6.66 6.08 -4.71
N PHE A 127 -7.41 5.22 -4.02
CA PHE A 127 -7.60 5.31 -2.58
C PHE A 127 -7.52 3.94 -1.90
N VAL A 128 -6.93 3.95 -0.70
CA VAL A 128 -6.97 2.85 0.26
C VAL A 128 -7.65 3.36 1.52
N PHE A 129 -8.67 2.64 1.98
CA PHE A 129 -9.49 3.00 3.14
C PHE A 129 -9.29 1.96 4.25
N GLY A 130 -9.46 2.39 5.51
CA GLY A 130 -9.53 1.50 6.65
C GLY A 130 -8.29 0.62 6.85
N SER A 131 -7.12 1.07 6.37
CA SER A 131 -5.89 0.32 6.62
C SER A 131 -5.62 0.24 8.11
N SER A 132 -5.53 -0.99 8.61
CA SER A 132 -5.17 -1.26 10.02
C SER A 132 -3.71 -0.97 10.31
N TYR A 133 -2.87 -0.89 9.29
CA TYR A 133 -1.46 -0.54 9.38
C TYR A 133 -1.24 0.87 8.83
N LYS A 134 -0.83 1.77 9.69
CA LYS A 134 -0.68 3.21 9.39
C LYS A 134 0.77 3.62 9.09
N ASN A 135 1.60 2.72 8.64
CA ASN A 135 2.91 3.08 8.11
C ASN A 135 2.75 3.50 6.63
N TYR A 136 3.70 4.25 6.09
CA TYR A 136 3.63 4.84 4.73
C TYR A 136 3.63 3.81 3.60
N MET A 137 3.69 2.53 3.94
CA MET A 137 3.74 1.45 2.96
C MET A 137 2.35 1.14 2.43
N ASP A 138 2.30 0.85 1.15
CA ASP A 138 1.09 0.33 0.53
C ASP A 138 0.77 -1.06 1.12
N PRO A 139 -0.49 -1.31 1.57
CA PRO A 139 -0.87 -2.59 2.17
C PRO A 139 -0.58 -3.82 1.29
N GLU A 140 -0.58 -3.67 -0.03
CA GLU A 140 -0.33 -4.77 -0.96
C GLU A 140 1.17 -5.03 -1.18
N SER A 141 2.04 -4.12 -0.76
CA SER A 141 3.49 -4.24 -0.90
C SER A 141 4.27 -4.33 0.41
N MET A 142 3.56 -4.46 1.54
CA MET A 142 4.16 -4.43 2.89
C MET A 142 5.12 -5.56 3.22
N SER A 143 5.08 -6.68 2.54
CA SER A 143 5.96 -7.82 2.83
C SER A 143 7.43 -7.53 2.56
N ASN A 144 7.72 -6.51 1.78
CA ASN A 144 9.09 -6.12 1.42
C ASN A 144 9.24 -4.60 1.54
N LEU A 145 10.20 -4.15 2.36
CA LEU A 145 10.50 -2.72 2.57
C LEU A 145 10.97 -1.98 1.30
N TYR A 146 11.47 -2.72 0.33
CA TYR A 146 11.98 -2.17 -0.94
C TYR A 146 10.97 -2.26 -2.07
N SER A 147 9.76 -2.76 -1.80
CA SER A 147 8.69 -2.80 -2.81
C SER A 147 8.18 -1.41 -3.14
N THR A 148 7.96 -1.17 -4.42
CA THR A 148 7.29 0.04 -4.86
C THR A 148 5.80 -0.04 -4.54
N PRO A 149 5.16 1.06 -4.10
CA PRO A 149 3.72 1.13 -3.94
C PRO A 149 3.01 0.84 -5.27
N VAL A 150 1.80 0.30 -5.18
CA VAL A 150 0.96 0.10 -6.37
C VAL A 150 0.71 1.44 -7.06
N PRO A 151 1.08 1.60 -8.34
CA PRO A 151 0.99 2.88 -9.03
C PRO A 151 -0.46 3.33 -9.22
N LYS A 152 -0.68 4.62 -9.09
CA LYS A 152 -1.93 5.27 -9.47
C LYS A 152 -1.87 5.64 -10.94
N SER A 153 -2.95 5.46 -11.66
CA SER A 153 -3.03 5.85 -13.06
C SER A 153 -4.38 6.47 -13.38
N VAL A 154 -4.38 7.36 -14.37
CA VAL A 154 -5.59 7.93 -14.97
C VAL A 154 -5.46 7.76 -16.47
N THR A 155 -6.49 7.21 -17.09
CA THR A 155 -6.55 6.91 -18.52
C THR A 155 -7.79 7.53 -19.13
N PHE A 156 -7.62 8.23 -20.24
CA PHE A 156 -8.70 8.72 -21.06
C PHE A 156 -8.92 7.73 -22.22
N ASN A 157 -10.16 7.36 -22.46
CA ASN A 157 -10.54 6.42 -23.53
C ASN A 157 -11.53 7.10 -24.46
N LEU A 158 -11.30 6.99 -25.77
CA LEU A 158 -12.24 7.36 -26.83
C LEU A 158 -12.44 6.15 -27.73
N SER A 159 -13.66 5.72 -27.88
CA SER A 159 -14.05 4.65 -28.82
C SER A 159 -15.01 5.19 -29.87
N LEU A 160 -14.72 4.93 -31.13
CA LEU A 160 -15.55 5.31 -32.25
C LEU A 160 -15.82 4.04 -33.08
N ASN A 161 -17.09 3.86 -33.47
CA ASN A 161 -17.54 2.80 -34.37
C ASN A 161 -18.08 3.45 -35.62
N PHE A 162 -17.63 3.00 -36.76
CA PHE A 162 -18.03 3.48 -38.10
C PHE A 162 -18.95 2.49 -38.80
#